data_35e5ef4f642a8e2fb2f2e1495f23aed9
#
_entry.id   35e5ef4f642a8e2fb2f2e1495f23aed9
#
_cell.length_a   1.000
_cell.length_b   1.000
_cell.length_c   1.000
_cell.angle_alpha   90.00
_cell.angle_beta   90.00
_cell.angle_gamma   90.00
#
_symmetry.space_group_name_H-M   'P 1'
#
loop_
_entity.id
_entity.type
_entity.pdbx_description
1 polymer ?
#
loop_
_entity_poly.entity_id
_entity_poly.type
_entity_poly.pdbx_seq_one_letter_code
_entity_poly.pdbx_strand_id
1 'polypeptide(L)'
;MSEAPLAAKTEDSSLRLGLKENWQQFALLILINAFVGGMVGIERTVVPLIGSKEFGITSTTLVVSFIVSFGVIKALANLVSGQLADAWGRKRVLVLGWLVGLPVPFMIIWAPSWGWIIAANALLGINQGLAWSMTVIMKVDLVGPKSRGLAVGLNEFAGYLAVGVTAFLTGYLASRYGLRPVPIYLGIGYAVLGALLSITLIRDTRDHVRLEASASSKQSTPMSFREIFVLTSFRDRNLFAASQAGLVNNLNDGMSWGIFPLFFASFGLGVERIGILKAVYPATWGILQIATGPLSDRWGRKGLIVVGMWIQSAGLFVTAATRQFEWWLVGSLLLGLGTAMVYPSLIAAVSDASDPTWRARSLSVYRFWRDLGYAIGALSAGIIADLFGIAWAIGIIGALTFLSGTIVAAVMTSRSGREP
;
A
#
# COMPACT_ATOMS: atom_id res chain seq x y z
N MET A 1 -56.25 3.16 -32.14
CA MET A 1 -55.03 2.38 -32.26
C MET A 1 -54.12 2.82 -31.07
N SER A 2 -54.13 2.02 -30.02
CA SER A 2 -53.38 2.30 -28.78
C SER A 2 -52.01 1.63 -28.91
N GLU A 3 -50.96 2.44 -28.92
CA GLU A 3 -49.59 1.92 -28.83
C GLU A 3 -49.33 1.41 -27.42
N ALA A 4 -49.03 0.12 -27.32
CA ALA A 4 -48.56 -0.50 -26.06
C ALA A 4 -47.13 0.00 -25.73
N PRO A 5 -46.80 0.28 -24.44
CA PRO A 5 -45.46 0.66 -24.07
C PRO A 5 -44.52 -0.53 -24.24
N LEU A 6 -43.37 -0.29 -24.88
CA LEU A 6 -42.27 -1.23 -24.96
C LEU A 6 -41.92 -1.70 -23.56
N ALA A 7 -42.06 -2.98 -23.32
CA ALA A 7 -41.64 -3.66 -22.11
C ALA A 7 -40.11 -3.41 -21.90
N ALA A 8 -39.76 -2.79 -20.78
CA ALA A 8 -38.40 -2.71 -20.29
C ALA A 8 -37.80 -4.11 -20.24
N LYS A 9 -36.63 -4.30 -20.85
CA LYS A 9 -35.85 -5.52 -20.79
C LYS A 9 -35.69 -5.92 -19.32
N THR A 10 -36.17 -7.12 -19.03
CA THR A 10 -35.99 -7.82 -17.74
C THR A 10 -34.54 -7.68 -17.27
N GLU A 11 -34.32 -6.93 -16.20
CA GLU A 11 -33.07 -6.89 -15.47
C GLU A 11 -32.70 -8.32 -15.02
N ASP A 12 -31.47 -8.70 -15.26
CA ASP A 12 -30.92 -9.99 -14.88
C ASP A 12 -31.03 -10.15 -13.36
N SER A 13 -32.03 -10.89 -12.91
CA SER A 13 -32.42 -11.09 -11.49
C SER A 13 -31.39 -11.88 -10.67
N SER A 14 -30.17 -12.12 -11.21
CA SER A 14 -29.11 -12.91 -10.59
C SER A 14 -28.05 -12.06 -9.86
N LEU A 15 -28.00 -10.74 -10.09
CA LEU A 15 -26.96 -9.89 -9.50
C LEU A 15 -27.30 -9.56 -8.03
N ARG A 16 -26.44 -9.98 -7.08
CA ARG A 16 -26.62 -9.73 -5.65
C ARG A 16 -25.33 -9.21 -5.03
N LEU A 17 -25.46 -8.27 -4.09
CA LEU A 17 -24.35 -7.84 -3.23
C LEU A 17 -24.16 -8.85 -2.10
N GLY A 18 -22.91 -9.14 -1.75
CA GLY A 18 -22.59 -10.02 -0.63
C GLY A 18 -21.35 -10.84 -0.87
N LEU A 19 -20.65 -11.17 0.22
CA LEU A 19 -19.43 -11.97 0.15
C LEU A 19 -19.74 -13.42 -0.27
N LYS A 20 -20.83 -14.00 0.23
CA LYS A 20 -21.22 -15.38 -0.07
C LYS A 20 -21.66 -15.52 -1.53
N GLU A 21 -22.40 -14.56 -2.01
CA GLU A 21 -22.94 -14.50 -3.38
C GLU A 21 -21.84 -14.33 -4.44
N ASN A 22 -20.75 -13.63 -4.07
CA ASN A 22 -19.65 -13.28 -4.97
C ASN A 22 -18.32 -13.92 -4.58
N TRP A 23 -18.31 -14.97 -3.77
CA TRP A 23 -17.10 -15.51 -3.15
C TRP A 23 -16.01 -15.90 -4.16
N GLN A 24 -16.38 -16.44 -5.33
CA GLN A 24 -15.42 -16.85 -6.37
C GLN A 24 -14.65 -15.65 -6.94
N GLN A 25 -15.37 -14.59 -7.31
CA GLN A 25 -14.75 -13.35 -7.80
C GLN A 25 -13.95 -12.66 -6.69
N PHE A 26 -14.46 -12.69 -5.46
CA PHE A 26 -13.77 -12.14 -4.31
C PHE A 26 -12.44 -12.88 -4.01
N ALA A 27 -12.46 -14.21 -3.97
CA ALA A 27 -11.25 -15.03 -3.76
C ALA A 27 -10.22 -14.85 -4.90
N LEU A 28 -10.69 -14.76 -6.13
CA LEU A 28 -9.82 -14.48 -7.28
C LEU A 28 -9.15 -13.11 -7.18
N LEU A 29 -9.90 -12.08 -6.75
CA LEU A 29 -9.35 -10.75 -6.51
C LEU A 29 -8.36 -10.72 -5.32
N ILE A 30 -8.54 -11.58 -4.30
CA ILE A 30 -7.57 -11.77 -3.22
C ILE A 30 -6.26 -12.35 -3.79
N LEU A 31 -6.35 -13.39 -4.61
CA LEU A 31 -5.18 -14.00 -5.24
C LEU A 31 -4.45 -13.02 -6.15
N ILE A 32 -5.19 -12.28 -6.99
CA ILE A 32 -4.60 -11.24 -7.85
C ILE A 32 -3.91 -10.16 -7.01
N ASN A 33 -4.51 -9.75 -5.88
CA ASN A 33 -3.88 -8.79 -4.98
C ASN A 33 -2.60 -9.35 -4.31
N ALA A 34 -2.56 -10.64 -4.01
CA ALA A 34 -1.34 -11.28 -3.55
C ALA A 34 -0.22 -11.20 -4.61
N PHE A 35 -0.52 -11.39 -5.90
CA PHE A 35 0.47 -11.19 -6.95
C PHE A 35 0.90 -9.71 -7.08
N VAL A 36 -0.03 -8.76 -6.91
CA VAL A 36 0.31 -7.33 -6.87
C VAL A 36 1.30 -7.04 -5.72
N GLY A 37 1.03 -7.58 -4.52
CA GLY A 37 1.96 -7.50 -3.39
C GLY A 37 3.29 -8.20 -3.67
N GLY A 38 3.26 -9.37 -4.31
CA GLY A 38 4.46 -10.11 -4.70
C GLY A 38 5.39 -9.29 -5.60
N MET A 39 4.84 -8.52 -6.56
CA MET A 39 5.64 -7.62 -7.42
C MET A 39 6.47 -6.60 -6.63
N VAL A 40 5.94 -6.07 -5.54
CA VAL A 40 6.72 -5.21 -4.62
C VAL A 40 7.70 -6.05 -3.80
N GLY A 41 7.27 -7.24 -3.36
CA GLY A 41 8.06 -8.14 -2.53
C GLY A 41 9.38 -8.58 -3.18
N ILE A 42 9.41 -8.79 -4.50
CA ILE A 42 10.64 -9.18 -5.22
C ILE A 42 11.77 -8.16 -5.08
N GLU A 43 11.43 -6.89 -4.90
CA GLU A 43 12.40 -5.81 -4.87
C GLU A 43 12.90 -5.49 -3.44
N ARG A 44 12.11 -5.85 -2.43
CA ARG A 44 12.36 -5.46 -1.02
C ARG A 44 13.68 -5.92 -0.45
N THR A 45 14.21 -7.04 -0.92
CA THR A 45 15.47 -7.62 -0.43
C THR A 45 16.61 -7.35 -1.40
N VAL A 46 16.40 -7.56 -2.70
CA VAL A 46 17.49 -7.66 -3.66
C VAL A 46 17.82 -6.35 -4.37
N VAL A 47 16.86 -5.48 -4.70
CA VAL A 47 17.12 -4.30 -5.54
C VAL A 47 18.10 -3.31 -4.90
N PRO A 48 18.00 -2.94 -3.60
CA PRO A 48 19.02 -2.09 -2.98
C PRO A 48 20.42 -2.72 -3.02
N LEU A 49 20.51 -4.06 -2.87
CA LEU A 49 21.78 -4.78 -2.93
C LEU A 49 22.33 -4.88 -4.38
N ILE A 50 21.46 -4.96 -5.39
CA ILE A 50 21.86 -4.86 -6.80
C ILE A 50 22.53 -3.50 -7.04
N GLY A 51 21.91 -2.40 -6.56
CA GLY A 51 22.48 -1.06 -6.67
C GLY A 51 23.90 -0.96 -6.10
N SER A 52 24.09 -1.44 -4.88
CA SER A 52 25.37 -1.34 -4.20
C SER A 52 26.43 -2.35 -4.68
N LYS A 53 26.03 -3.62 -4.93
CA LYS A 53 26.97 -4.71 -5.24
C LYS A 53 27.23 -4.91 -6.72
N GLU A 54 26.22 -4.78 -7.59
CA GLU A 54 26.37 -5.04 -9.03
C GLU A 54 26.64 -3.75 -9.83
N PHE A 55 25.98 -2.63 -9.44
CA PHE A 55 26.24 -1.34 -10.07
C PHE A 55 27.31 -0.50 -9.37
N GLY A 56 27.83 -0.95 -8.21
CA GLY A 56 28.88 -0.24 -7.50
C GLY A 56 28.50 1.14 -6.97
N ILE A 57 27.19 1.39 -6.77
CA ILE A 57 26.70 2.69 -6.32
C ILE A 57 27.00 2.86 -4.82
N THR A 58 27.78 3.87 -4.48
CA THR A 58 28.16 4.22 -3.11
C THR A 58 27.21 5.20 -2.44
N SER A 59 26.57 6.09 -3.21
CA SER A 59 25.56 7.03 -2.67
C SER A 59 24.27 6.29 -2.35
N THR A 60 23.85 6.37 -1.10
CA THR A 60 22.58 5.80 -0.64
C THR A 60 21.39 6.50 -1.30
N THR A 61 21.47 7.84 -1.47
CA THR A 61 20.45 8.62 -2.19
C THR A 61 20.24 8.08 -3.61
N LEU A 62 21.35 7.78 -4.33
CA LEU A 62 21.23 7.23 -5.67
C LEU A 62 20.65 5.80 -5.64
N VAL A 63 21.06 4.96 -4.71
CA VAL A 63 20.50 3.60 -4.58
C VAL A 63 19.00 3.65 -4.34
N VAL A 64 18.48 4.54 -3.48
CA VAL A 64 17.03 4.59 -3.18
C VAL A 64 16.19 5.35 -4.22
N SER A 65 16.80 5.92 -5.25
CA SER A 65 16.11 6.71 -6.29
C SER A 65 14.99 5.93 -7.02
N PHE A 66 15.10 4.60 -7.11
CA PHE A 66 14.05 3.76 -7.67
C PHE A 66 12.75 3.81 -6.84
N ILE A 67 12.86 3.90 -5.50
CA ILE A 67 11.70 4.03 -4.60
C ILE A 67 11.09 5.43 -4.73
N VAL A 68 11.90 6.46 -4.96
CA VAL A 68 11.41 7.81 -5.24
C VAL A 68 10.55 7.82 -6.51
N SER A 69 11.06 7.22 -7.59
CA SER A 69 10.32 7.05 -8.84
C SER A 69 9.01 6.29 -8.64
N PHE A 70 9.09 5.13 -7.97
CA PHE A 70 7.92 4.32 -7.62
C PHE A 70 6.88 5.12 -6.83
N GLY A 71 7.27 5.78 -5.75
CA GLY A 71 6.36 6.46 -4.83
C GLY A 71 5.64 7.64 -5.46
N VAL A 72 6.36 8.49 -6.21
CA VAL A 72 5.78 9.63 -6.94
C VAL A 72 4.77 9.14 -7.98
N ILE A 73 5.18 8.20 -8.82
CA ILE A 73 4.31 7.70 -9.89
C ILE A 73 3.11 6.95 -9.33
N LYS A 74 3.27 6.15 -8.28
CA LYS A 74 2.15 5.48 -7.60
C LYS A 74 1.16 6.47 -6.99
N ALA A 75 1.65 7.53 -6.35
CA ALA A 75 0.79 8.56 -5.77
C ALA A 75 -0.07 9.25 -6.84
N LEU A 76 0.54 9.61 -7.98
CA LEU A 76 -0.17 10.19 -9.12
C LEU A 76 -1.16 9.20 -9.75
N ALA A 77 -0.76 7.95 -9.96
CA ALA A 77 -1.63 6.91 -10.50
C ALA A 77 -2.87 6.65 -9.61
N ASN A 78 -2.71 6.71 -8.29
CA ASN A 78 -3.83 6.59 -7.36
C ASN A 78 -4.85 7.73 -7.47
N LEU A 79 -4.41 8.97 -7.74
CA LEU A 79 -5.33 10.11 -7.94
C LEU A 79 -6.25 9.90 -9.14
N VAL A 80 -5.74 9.27 -10.21
CA VAL A 80 -6.50 9.09 -11.46
C VAL A 80 -7.20 7.74 -11.55
N SER A 81 -6.82 6.76 -10.74
CA SER A 81 -7.32 5.37 -10.83
C SER A 81 -8.83 5.27 -10.69
N GLY A 82 -9.44 6.04 -9.79
CA GLY A 82 -10.89 6.09 -9.59
C GLY A 82 -11.63 6.66 -10.80
N GLN A 83 -11.14 7.76 -11.37
CA GLN A 83 -11.72 8.38 -12.56
C GLN A 83 -11.63 7.45 -13.78
N LEU A 84 -10.49 6.79 -13.96
CA LEU A 84 -10.33 5.77 -15.02
C LEU A 84 -11.27 4.59 -14.82
N ALA A 85 -11.47 4.14 -13.58
CA ALA A 85 -12.38 3.05 -13.26
C ALA A 85 -13.85 3.40 -13.59
N ASP A 86 -14.27 4.64 -13.36
CA ASP A 86 -15.60 5.10 -13.69
C ASP A 86 -15.80 5.25 -15.22
N ALA A 87 -14.77 5.76 -15.92
CA ALA A 87 -14.84 5.97 -17.38
C ALA A 87 -14.72 4.66 -18.18
N TRP A 88 -13.75 3.80 -17.85
CA TRP A 88 -13.39 2.62 -18.66
C TRP A 88 -13.89 1.30 -18.08
N GLY A 89 -14.27 1.28 -16.80
CA GLY A 89 -14.61 0.08 -16.04
C GLY A 89 -13.44 -0.47 -15.22
N ARG A 90 -13.79 -1.13 -14.13
CA ARG A 90 -12.82 -1.62 -13.15
C ARG A 90 -11.91 -2.68 -13.74
N LYS A 91 -12.47 -3.64 -14.48
CA LYS A 91 -11.69 -4.71 -15.14
C LYS A 91 -10.65 -4.17 -16.10
N ARG A 92 -11.01 -3.21 -16.96
CA ARG A 92 -10.07 -2.66 -17.96
C ARG A 92 -8.90 -1.95 -17.30
N VAL A 93 -9.14 -1.21 -16.22
CA VAL A 93 -8.09 -0.52 -15.46
C VAL A 93 -7.19 -1.52 -14.74
N LEU A 94 -7.73 -2.60 -14.17
CA LEU A 94 -6.96 -3.69 -13.59
C LEU A 94 -6.04 -4.35 -14.62
N VAL A 95 -6.57 -4.69 -15.81
CA VAL A 95 -5.79 -5.28 -16.91
C VAL A 95 -4.70 -4.32 -17.38
N LEU A 96 -5.01 -3.03 -17.55
CA LEU A 96 -4.02 -2.02 -17.91
C LEU A 96 -2.88 -1.98 -16.89
N GLY A 97 -3.22 -2.02 -15.59
CA GLY A 97 -2.23 -2.09 -14.52
C GLY A 97 -1.27 -3.27 -14.70
N TRP A 98 -1.78 -4.46 -15.02
CA TRP A 98 -0.96 -5.64 -15.28
C TRP A 98 -0.13 -5.54 -16.55
N LEU A 99 -0.68 -5.02 -17.65
CA LEU A 99 0.06 -4.84 -18.90
C LEU A 99 1.25 -3.88 -18.71
N VAL A 100 1.08 -2.82 -17.93
CA VAL A 100 2.18 -1.90 -17.58
C VAL A 100 3.17 -2.56 -16.63
N GLY A 101 2.73 -3.45 -15.74
CA GLY A 101 3.60 -4.19 -14.82
C GLY A 101 4.38 -5.32 -15.45
N LEU A 102 3.90 -5.86 -16.60
CA LEU A 102 4.52 -7.03 -17.27
C LEU A 102 6.01 -6.84 -17.63
N PRO A 103 6.47 -5.70 -18.18
CA PRO A 103 7.89 -5.50 -18.52
C PRO A 103 8.80 -5.31 -17.30
N VAL A 104 8.27 -4.99 -16.11
CA VAL A 104 9.07 -4.66 -14.93
C VAL A 104 10.13 -5.71 -14.58
N PRO A 105 9.78 -6.99 -14.36
CA PRO A 105 10.79 -7.99 -14.00
C PRO A 105 11.84 -8.20 -15.11
N PHE A 106 11.46 -8.11 -16.37
CA PHE A 106 12.39 -8.20 -17.48
C PHE A 106 13.38 -7.02 -17.51
N MET A 107 12.89 -5.80 -17.26
CA MET A 107 13.74 -4.62 -17.18
C MET A 107 14.75 -4.73 -16.05
N ILE A 108 14.38 -5.31 -14.89
CA ILE A 108 15.29 -5.52 -13.77
C ILE A 108 16.34 -6.59 -14.11
N ILE A 109 15.93 -7.71 -14.72
CA ILE A 109 16.83 -8.81 -15.10
C ILE A 109 17.91 -8.32 -16.06
N TRP A 110 17.53 -7.59 -17.11
CA TRP A 110 18.42 -7.16 -18.18
C TRP A 110 18.88 -5.72 -18.06
N ALA A 111 18.70 -5.10 -16.88
CA ALA A 111 19.11 -3.72 -16.64
C ALA A 111 20.62 -3.51 -16.94
N PRO A 112 20.98 -2.70 -17.95
CA PRO A 112 22.37 -2.37 -18.24
C PRO A 112 22.89 -1.23 -17.39
N SER A 113 21.99 -0.48 -16.74
CA SER A 113 22.30 0.67 -15.87
C SER A 113 21.24 0.87 -14.81
N TRP A 114 21.57 1.64 -13.77
CA TRP A 114 20.63 1.98 -12.70
C TRP A 114 19.40 2.75 -13.20
N GLY A 115 19.53 3.53 -14.26
CA GLY A 115 18.41 4.23 -14.90
C GLY A 115 17.29 3.29 -15.37
N TRP A 116 17.63 2.06 -15.80
CA TRP A 116 16.64 1.03 -16.16
C TRP A 116 15.86 0.53 -14.94
N ILE A 117 16.51 0.41 -13.79
CA ILE A 117 15.85 0.04 -12.52
C ILE A 117 14.89 1.17 -12.10
N ILE A 118 15.29 2.44 -12.21
CA ILE A 118 14.42 3.60 -11.94
C ILE A 118 13.21 3.60 -12.88
N ALA A 119 13.40 3.36 -14.17
CA ALA A 119 12.31 3.28 -15.15
C ALA A 119 11.37 2.09 -14.89
N ALA A 120 11.92 0.92 -14.55
CA ALA A 120 11.12 -0.25 -14.16
C ALA A 120 10.21 0.08 -12.96
N ASN A 121 10.75 0.81 -11.99
CA ASN A 121 10.00 1.21 -10.79
C ASN A 121 8.95 2.31 -11.06
N ALA A 122 9.14 3.17 -12.07
CA ALA A 122 8.07 4.04 -12.55
C ALA A 122 6.88 3.22 -13.10
N LEU A 123 7.15 2.19 -13.91
CA LEU A 123 6.11 1.26 -14.40
C LEU A 123 5.48 0.46 -13.26
N LEU A 124 6.28 -0.01 -12.29
CA LEU A 124 5.77 -0.67 -11.09
C LEU A 124 4.86 0.26 -10.29
N GLY A 125 5.20 1.55 -10.18
CA GLY A 125 4.35 2.57 -9.55
C GLY A 125 2.98 2.70 -10.22
N ILE A 126 2.92 2.72 -11.57
CA ILE A 126 1.65 2.71 -12.31
C ILE A 126 0.89 1.40 -12.04
N ASN A 127 1.56 0.25 -12.15
CA ASN A 127 0.95 -1.06 -11.88
C ASN A 127 0.32 -1.08 -10.48
N GLN A 128 1.04 -0.66 -9.45
CA GLN A 128 0.58 -0.64 -8.09
C GLN A 128 -0.59 0.34 -7.87
N GLY A 129 -0.50 1.52 -8.45
CA GLY A 129 -1.56 2.54 -8.36
C GLY A 129 -2.86 2.09 -9.02
N LEU A 130 -2.79 1.38 -10.14
CA LEU A 130 -3.96 0.86 -10.86
C LEU A 130 -4.44 -0.48 -10.28
N ALA A 131 -3.57 -1.51 -10.25
CA ALA A 131 -3.99 -2.86 -9.91
C ALA A 131 -4.37 -3.02 -8.44
N TRP A 132 -3.60 -2.46 -7.49
CA TRP A 132 -3.95 -2.51 -6.07
C TRP A 132 -5.26 -1.77 -5.81
N SER A 133 -5.43 -0.57 -6.39
CA SER A 133 -6.67 0.19 -6.21
C SER A 133 -7.87 -0.55 -6.78
N MET A 134 -7.76 -1.17 -7.96
CA MET A 134 -8.86 -1.93 -8.56
C MET A 134 -9.22 -3.17 -7.75
N THR A 135 -8.25 -3.91 -7.24
CA THR A 135 -8.54 -5.09 -6.39
C THR A 135 -9.28 -4.71 -5.10
N VAL A 136 -8.99 -3.53 -4.51
CA VAL A 136 -9.74 -2.99 -3.37
C VAL A 136 -11.15 -2.60 -3.78
N ILE A 137 -11.27 -1.74 -4.80
CA ILE A 137 -12.55 -1.17 -5.25
C ILE A 137 -13.51 -2.29 -5.67
N MET A 138 -13.04 -3.23 -6.50
CA MET A 138 -13.88 -4.33 -6.97
C MET A 138 -14.41 -5.22 -5.84
N LYS A 139 -13.57 -5.51 -4.82
CA LYS A 139 -14.03 -6.27 -3.65
C LYS A 139 -15.07 -5.51 -2.83
N VAL A 140 -14.89 -4.19 -2.69
CA VAL A 140 -15.89 -3.32 -2.03
C VAL A 140 -17.20 -3.29 -2.81
N ASP A 141 -17.14 -3.20 -4.15
CA ASP A 141 -18.32 -3.23 -5.03
C ASP A 141 -19.10 -4.55 -4.88
N LEU A 142 -18.39 -5.70 -4.81
CA LEU A 142 -19.00 -7.03 -4.70
C LEU A 142 -19.73 -7.27 -3.38
N VAL A 143 -19.16 -6.79 -2.25
CA VAL A 143 -19.71 -7.11 -0.92
C VAL A 143 -20.77 -6.12 -0.44
N GLY A 144 -20.79 -4.90 -1.00
CA GLY A 144 -21.70 -3.84 -0.60
C GLY A 144 -21.39 -3.22 0.77
N PRO A 145 -22.26 -2.31 1.29
CA PRO A 145 -21.97 -1.44 2.43
C PRO A 145 -21.64 -2.17 3.73
N LYS A 146 -22.31 -3.29 4.00
CA LYS A 146 -22.21 -4.01 5.30
C LYS A 146 -20.86 -4.67 5.56
N SER A 147 -20.12 -5.06 4.50
CA SER A 147 -18.90 -5.87 4.62
C SER A 147 -17.66 -5.18 4.03
N ARG A 148 -17.71 -3.86 3.78
CA ARG A 148 -16.58 -3.09 3.19
C ARG A 148 -15.31 -3.17 4.02
N GLY A 149 -15.42 -3.04 5.34
CA GLY A 149 -14.27 -3.13 6.23
C GLY A 149 -13.55 -4.49 6.13
N LEU A 150 -14.32 -5.59 6.10
CA LEU A 150 -13.79 -6.93 5.91
C LEU A 150 -13.12 -7.08 4.53
N ALA A 151 -13.73 -6.56 3.48
CA ALA A 151 -13.18 -6.63 2.12
C ALA A 151 -11.83 -5.90 2.00
N VAL A 152 -11.72 -4.70 2.59
CA VAL A 152 -10.47 -3.94 2.64
C VAL A 152 -9.43 -4.66 3.50
N GLY A 153 -9.81 -5.15 4.69
CA GLY A 153 -8.90 -5.88 5.59
C GLY A 153 -8.31 -7.12 4.94
N LEU A 154 -9.13 -7.94 4.29
CA LEU A 154 -8.68 -9.13 3.56
C LEU A 154 -7.80 -8.78 2.35
N ASN A 155 -8.10 -7.66 1.66
CA ASN A 155 -7.24 -7.18 0.58
C ASN A 155 -5.84 -6.87 1.08
N GLU A 156 -5.75 -6.05 2.10
CA GLU A 156 -4.47 -5.59 2.64
C GLU A 156 -3.68 -6.75 3.27
N PHE A 157 -4.37 -7.65 4.00
CA PHE A 157 -3.78 -8.88 4.51
C PHE A 157 -3.09 -9.69 3.40
N ALA A 158 -3.81 -10.00 2.32
CA ALA A 158 -3.25 -10.81 1.23
C ALA A 158 -2.09 -10.12 0.55
N GLY A 159 -2.20 -8.80 0.29
CA GLY A 159 -1.17 -8.02 -0.35
C GLY A 159 0.12 -7.97 0.48
N TYR A 160 0.05 -7.58 1.74
CA TYR A 160 1.25 -7.42 2.59
C TYR A 160 1.84 -8.75 3.06
N LEU A 161 1.03 -9.79 3.26
CA LEU A 161 1.55 -11.13 3.49
C LEU A 161 2.36 -11.62 2.27
N ALA A 162 1.85 -11.40 1.05
CA ALA A 162 2.56 -11.74 -0.17
C ALA A 162 3.85 -10.92 -0.35
N VAL A 163 3.87 -9.63 0.02
CA VAL A 163 5.10 -8.84 0.10
C VAL A 163 6.13 -9.53 0.99
N GLY A 164 5.73 -9.93 2.20
CA GLY A 164 6.63 -10.58 3.17
C GLY A 164 7.15 -11.93 2.66
N VAL A 165 6.24 -12.80 2.23
CA VAL A 165 6.61 -14.12 1.69
C VAL A 165 7.57 -13.99 0.51
N THR A 166 7.29 -13.08 -0.42
CA THR A 166 8.14 -12.88 -1.60
C THR A 166 9.49 -12.27 -1.24
N ALA A 167 9.56 -11.33 -0.28
CA ALA A 167 10.82 -10.78 0.21
C ALA A 167 11.72 -11.86 0.84
N PHE A 168 11.12 -12.80 1.57
CA PHE A 168 11.84 -13.98 2.07
C PHE A 168 12.34 -14.87 0.93
N LEU A 169 11.46 -15.25 0.01
CA LEU A 169 11.81 -16.13 -1.11
C LEU A 169 12.91 -15.53 -1.98
N THR A 170 12.87 -14.23 -2.28
CA THR A 170 13.93 -13.56 -3.06
C THR A 170 15.26 -13.53 -2.30
N GLY A 171 15.24 -13.32 -0.98
CA GLY A 171 16.42 -13.41 -0.13
C GLY A 171 17.04 -14.81 -0.14
N TYR A 172 16.21 -15.84 0.00
CA TYR A 172 16.61 -17.25 -0.07
C TYR A 172 17.18 -17.64 -1.44
N LEU A 173 16.49 -17.29 -2.52
CA LEU A 173 16.96 -17.55 -3.88
C LEU A 173 18.26 -16.79 -4.19
N ALA A 174 18.35 -15.53 -3.74
CA ALA A 174 19.54 -14.72 -3.95
C ALA A 174 20.78 -15.25 -3.20
N SER A 175 20.60 -15.90 -2.05
CA SER A 175 21.70 -16.52 -1.31
C SER A 175 22.32 -17.72 -2.08
N ARG A 176 21.54 -18.38 -2.94
CA ARG A 176 21.96 -19.57 -3.68
C ARG A 176 22.36 -19.29 -5.13
N TYR A 177 21.70 -18.35 -5.78
CA TYR A 177 21.79 -18.13 -7.23
C TYR A 177 22.24 -16.71 -7.60
N GLY A 178 22.58 -15.85 -6.62
CA GLY A 178 22.91 -14.45 -6.84
C GLY A 178 21.68 -13.55 -6.92
N LEU A 179 21.93 -12.23 -6.97
CA LEU A 179 20.87 -11.23 -6.88
C LEU A 179 19.97 -11.19 -8.13
N ARG A 180 20.50 -11.52 -9.29
CA ARG A 180 19.82 -11.65 -10.60
C ARG A 180 20.34 -12.88 -11.36
N PRO A 181 19.58 -13.49 -12.28
CA PRO A 181 18.17 -13.22 -12.63
C PRO A 181 17.17 -14.02 -11.80
N VAL A 182 17.61 -15.11 -11.11
CA VAL A 182 16.74 -16.14 -10.55
C VAL A 182 15.70 -15.60 -9.56
N PRO A 183 16.02 -14.75 -8.56
CA PRO A 183 15.01 -14.20 -7.64
C PRO A 183 13.92 -13.40 -8.33
N ILE A 184 14.26 -12.75 -9.47
CA ILE A 184 13.34 -11.88 -10.22
C ILE A 184 12.36 -12.68 -11.09
N TYR A 185 12.64 -13.96 -11.38
CA TYR A 185 11.71 -14.83 -12.12
C TYR A 185 10.36 -14.98 -11.44
N LEU A 186 10.28 -14.86 -10.10
CA LEU A 186 9.02 -14.80 -9.37
C LEU A 186 8.13 -13.67 -9.89
N GLY A 187 8.72 -12.51 -10.20
CA GLY A 187 7.98 -11.36 -10.73
C GLY A 187 7.39 -11.62 -12.12
N ILE A 188 8.08 -12.38 -12.98
CA ILE A 188 7.52 -12.82 -14.27
C ILE A 188 6.27 -13.67 -14.01
N GLY A 189 6.37 -14.64 -13.10
CA GLY A 189 5.23 -15.48 -12.72
C GLY A 189 4.04 -14.66 -12.23
N TYR A 190 4.26 -13.71 -11.31
CA TYR A 190 3.20 -12.84 -10.79
C TYR A 190 2.59 -11.95 -11.87
N ALA A 191 3.40 -11.34 -12.73
CA ALA A 191 2.93 -10.45 -13.78
C ALA A 191 2.11 -11.20 -14.84
N VAL A 192 2.59 -12.34 -15.29
CA VAL A 192 1.91 -13.18 -16.30
C VAL A 192 0.61 -13.75 -15.73
N LEU A 193 0.65 -14.37 -14.54
CA LEU A 193 -0.55 -14.95 -13.92
C LEU A 193 -1.57 -13.86 -13.53
N GLY A 194 -1.10 -12.73 -12.99
CA GLY A 194 -1.97 -11.59 -12.67
C GLY A 194 -2.68 -11.02 -13.88
N ALA A 195 -1.95 -10.84 -14.99
CA ALA A 195 -2.54 -10.40 -16.27
C ALA A 195 -3.52 -11.44 -16.83
N LEU A 196 -3.10 -12.71 -16.91
CA LEU A 196 -3.92 -13.79 -17.46
C LEU A 196 -5.23 -13.96 -16.70
N LEU A 197 -5.17 -14.07 -15.37
CA LEU A 197 -6.38 -14.19 -14.53
C LEU A 197 -7.28 -12.97 -14.63
N SER A 198 -6.70 -11.77 -14.68
CA SER A 198 -7.48 -10.53 -14.82
C SER A 198 -8.20 -10.43 -16.16
N ILE A 199 -7.55 -10.87 -17.24
CA ILE A 199 -8.14 -10.86 -18.61
C ILE A 199 -9.25 -11.91 -18.71
N THR A 200 -8.99 -13.14 -18.25
CA THR A 200 -9.85 -14.29 -18.55
C THR A 200 -10.96 -14.49 -17.52
N LEU A 201 -10.69 -14.38 -16.22
CA LEU A 201 -11.60 -14.82 -15.16
C LEU A 201 -12.29 -13.68 -14.38
N ILE A 202 -11.70 -12.49 -14.35
CA ILE A 202 -12.33 -11.35 -13.66
C ILE A 202 -13.49 -10.81 -14.45
N ARG A 203 -14.59 -10.50 -13.74
CA ARG A 203 -15.77 -9.80 -14.27
C ARG A 203 -15.73 -8.34 -13.82
N ASP A 204 -16.25 -7.44 -14.64
CA ASP A 204 -16.40 -6.01 -14.26
C ASP A 204 -17.45 -5.86 -13.15
N THR A 205 -17.24 -4.93 -12.22
CA THR A 205 -18.14 -4.73 -11.07
C THR A 205 -19.02 -3.49 -11.19
N ARG A 206 -19.08 -2.82 -12.36
CA ARG A 206 -19.92 -1.62 -12.57
C ARG A 206 -21.39 -1.84 -12.30
N ASP A 207 -21.91 -3.02 -12.63
CA ASP A 207 -23.33 -3.31 -12.43
C ASP A 207 -23.66 -3.48 -10.93
N HIS A 208 -22.74 -3.98 -10.12
CA HIS A 208 -22.87 -4.00 -8.65
C HIS A 208 -22.94 -2.57 -8.08
N VAL A 209 -22.13 -1.65 -8.60
CA VAL A 209 -22.19 -0.22 -8.22
C VAL A 209 -23.53 0.42 -8.58
N ARG A 210 -24.05 0.13 -9.76
CA ARG A 210 -25.38 0.63 -10.20
C ARG A 210 -26.50 0.08 -9.30
N LEU A 211 -26.41 -1.21 -8.95
CA LEU A 211 -27.37 -1.84 -8.03
C LEU A 211 -27.34 -1.17 -6.65
N GLU A 212 -26.16 -0.87 -6.12
CA GLU A 212 -26.03 -0.17 -4.85
C GLU A 212 -26.54 1.28 -4.93
N ALA A 213 -26.22 1.99 -6.01
CA ALA A 213 -26.63 3.37 -6.22
C ALA A 213 -28.16 3.51 -6.31
N SER A 214 -28.84 2.56 -6.94
CA SER A 214 -30.31 2.56 -7.06
C SER A 214 -31.01 2.37 -5.71
N ALA A 215 -30.33 1.77 -4.71
CA ALA A 215 -30.84 1.60 -3.36
C ALA A 215 -30.56 2.81 -2.42
N SER A 216 -29.83 3.81 -2.88
CA SER A 216 -29.33 4.92 -2.06
C SER A 216 -29.96 6.26 -2.46
N SER A 217 -30.83 6.84 -1.62
CA SER A 217 -31.61 8.06 -1.90
C SER A 217 -30.99 9.34 -1.29
N LYS A 218 -29.65 9.54 -1.33
CA LYS A 218 -29.05 10.75 -0.74
C LYS A 218 -28.65 11.78 -1.80
N GLN A 219 -29.33 12.93 -1.81
CA GLN A 219 -28.85 14.15 -2.47
C GLN A 219 -27.71 14.78 -1.66
N SER A 220 -26.66 15.23 -2.33
CA SER A 220 -25.48 15.85 -1.70
C SER A 220 -25.18 17.20 -2.32
N THR A 221 -24.63 18.10 -1.48
CA THR A 221 -24.06 19.37 -1.95
C THR A 221 -22.73 19.08 -2.67
N PRO A 222 -22.59 19.41 -3.96
CA PRO A 222 -21.37 19.13 -4.69
C PRO A 222 -20.24 20.04 -4.21
N MET A 223 -19.16 19.46 -3.66
CA MET A 223 -17.89 20.15 -3.42
C MET A 223 -16.94 19.91 -4.60
N SER A 224 -16.17 20.93 -4.98
CA SER A 224 -15.12 20.80 -5.99
C SER A 224 -13.96 19.93 -5.47
N PHE A 225 -13.21 19.28 -6.37
CA PHE A 225 -12.05 18.48 -5.98
C PHE A 225 -10.98 19.33 -5.26
N ARG A 226 -10.78 20.59 -5.68
CA ARG A 226 -9.84 21.53 -5.05
C ARG A 226 -10.22 21.83 -3.59
N GLU A 227 -11.50 22.04 -3.32
CA GLU A 227 -11.99 22.28 -1.95
C GLU A 227 -11.77 21.06 -1.07
N ILE A 228 -12.08 19.85 -1.57
CA ILE A 228 -11.87 18.60 -0.86
C ILE A 228 -10.37 18.37 -0.63
N PHE A 229 -9.51 18.67 -1.61
CA PHE A 229 -8.07 18.55 -1.46
C PHE A 229 -7.54 19.46 -0.34
N VAL A 230 -7.93 20.72 -0.34
CA VAL A 230 -7.51 21.69 0.68
C VAL A 230 -8.07 21.33 2.06
N LEU A 231 -9.33 20.90 2.13
CA LEU A 231 -9.97 20.46 3.36
C LEU A 231 -9.25 19.26 3.96
N THR A 232 -9.00 18.23 3.16
CA THR A 232 -8.37 16.98 3.61
C THR A 232 -6.90 17.16 3.96
N SER A 233 -6.21 18.06 3.27
CA SER A 233 -4.77 18.26 3.45
C SER A 233 -4.43 19.24 4.57
N PHE A 234 -5.26 20.27 4.83
CA PHE A 234 -4.81 21.41 5.66
C PHE A 234 -5.87 22.02 6.58
N ARG A 235 -7.17 21.98 6.26
CA ARG A 235 -8.19 22.74 6.98
C ARG A 235 -8.90 21.94 8.07
N ASP A 236 -9.29 20.71 7.79
CA ASP A 236 -9.94 19.88 8.80
C ASP A 236 -8.87 19.22 9.69
N ARG A 237 -9.00 19.37 11.01
CA ARG A 237 -8.00 18.87 11.98
C ARG A 237 -7.85 17.36 11.94
N ASN A 238 -8.93 16.62 11.79
CA ASN A 238 -8.90 15.16 11.80
C ASN A 238 -8.33 14.62 10.47
N LEU A 239 -8.76 15.21 9.34
CA LEU A 239 -8.26 14.85 8.01
C LEU A 239 -6.79 15.20 7.84
N PHE A 240 -6.34 16.37 8.31
CA PHE A 240 -4.93 16.76 8.34
C PHE A 240 -4.11 15.79 9.20
N ALA A 241 -4.56 15.51 10.44
CA ALA A 241 -3.85 14.60 11.34
C ALA A 241 -3.73 13.19 10.73
N ALA A 242 -4.77 12.70 10.06
CA ALA A 242 -4.75 11.42 9.38
C ALA A 242 -3.82 11.45 8.13
N SER A 243 -3.86 12.51 7.34
CA SER A 243 -3.06 12.63 6.11
C SER A 243 -1.56 12.72 6.41
N GLN A 244 -1.13 13.54 7.40
CA GLN A 244 0.27 13.62 7.80
C GLN A 244 0.76 12.30 8.43
N ALA A 245 -0.06 11.63 9.27
CA ALA A 245 0.30 10.36 9.87
C ALA A 245 0.41 9.25 8.80
N GLY A 246 -0.47 9.27 7.81
CA GLY A 246 -0.39 8.35 6.67
C GLY A 246 0.87 8.56 5.83
N LEU A 247 1.25 9.81 5.58
CA LEU A 247 2.50 10.16 4.91
C LEU A 247 3.70 9.61 5.69
N VAL A 248 3.78 9.87 7.00
CA VAL A 248 4.91 9.43 7.83
C VAL A 248 4.92 7.91 8.01
N ASN A 249 3.77 7.25 8.10
CA ASN A 249 3.70 5.80 8.11
C ASN A 249 4.35 5.17 6.85
N ASN A 250 4.04 5.70 5.67
CA ASN A 250 4.64 5.22 4.43
C ASN A 250 6.07 5.76 4.18
N LEU A 251 6.44 6.86 4.82
CA LEU A 251 7.82 7.33 4.89
C LEU A 251 8.71 6.29 5.58
N ASN A 252 8.24 5.66 6.68
CA ASN A 252 8.91 4.55 7.34
C ASN A 252 9.08 3.35 6.40
N ASP A 253 8.03 3.01 5.64
CA ASP A 253 8.09 1.88 4.71
C ASP A 253 9.04 2.16 3.53
N GLY A 254 9.01 3.36 2.95
CA GLY A 254 9.93 3.77 1.89
C GLY A 254 11.39 3.76 2.35
N MET A 255 11.69 4.31 3.53
CA MET A 255 13.00 4.25 4.14
C MET A 255 13.42 2.79 4.38
N SER A 256 12.59 2.00 5.05
CA SER A 256 12.93 0.61 5.37
C SER A 256 13.18 -0.24 4.13
N TRP A 257 12.44 0.02 3.03
CA TRP A 257 12.63 -0.69 1.77
C TRP A 257 14.05 -0.47 1.20
N GLY A 258 14.48 0.80 1.12
CA GLY A 258 15.77 1.14 0.53
C GLY A 258 16.96 0.93 1.47
N ILE A 259 16.81 1.37 2.73
CA ILE A 259 17.92 1.52 3.67
C ILE A 259 18.22 0.22 4.44
N PHE A 260 17.21 -0.52 4.91
CA PHE A 260 17.44 -1.69 5.76
C PHE A 260 18.32 -2.78 5.11
N PRO A 261 18.16 -3.16 3.83
CA PRO A 261 19.06 -4.14 3.22
C PRO A 261 20.52 -3.69 3.23
N LEU A 262 20.78 -2.40 2.98
CA LEU A 262 22.12 -1.80 3.00
C LEU A 262 22.67 -1.75 4.42
N PHE A 263 21.85 -1.36 5.40
CA PHE A 263 22.22 -1.30 6.81
C PHE A 263 22.62 -2.67 7.34
N PHE A 264 21.80 -3.69 7.14
CA PHE A 264 22.11 -5.04 7.61
C PHE A 264 23.30 -5.65 6.88
N ALA A 265 23.46 -5.39 5.59
CA ALA A 265 24.61 -5.84 4.81
C ALA A 265 25.93 -5.19 5.29
N SER A 266 25.90 -3.92 5.75
CA SER A 266 27.09 -3.23 6.27
C SER A 266 27.63 -3.86 7.57
N PHE A 267 26.80 -4.61 8.30
CA PHE A 267 27.19 -5.43 9.47
C PHE A 267 27.48 -6.89 9.11
N GLY A 268 27.63 -7.21 7.82
CA GLY A 268 28.02 -8.56 7.38
C GLY A 268 26.88 -9.58 7.31
N LEU A 269 25.60 -9.18 7.41
CA LEU A 269 24.50 -10.12 7.24
C LEU A 269 24.45 -10.63 5.80
N GLY A 270 24.32 -11.95 5.66
CA GLY A 270 24.02 -12.58 4.37
C GLY A 270 22.60 -12.24 3.88
N VAL A 271 22.42 -12.27 2.56
CA VAL A 271 21.16 -11.86 1.90
C VAL A 271 19.94 -12.68 2.36
N GLU A 272 20.14 -13.94 2.75
CA GLU A 272 19.09 -14.80 3.31
C GLU A 272 18.52 -14.23 4.62
N ARG A 273 19.40 -13.88 5.57
CA ARG A 273 19.00 -13.26 6.85
C ARG A 273 18.38 -11.88 6.64
N ILE A 274 18.89 -11.11 5.69
CA ILE A 274 18.27 -9.85 5.27
C ILE A 274 16.83 -10.11 4.76
N GLY A 275 16.64 -11.15 3.94
CA GLY A 275 15.32 -11.56 3.46
C GLY A 275 14.34 -11.90 4.60
N ILE A 276 14.80 -12.58 5.65
CA ILE A 276 13.98 -12.84 6.85
C ILE A 276 13.52 -11.54 7.50
N LEU A 277 14.46 -10.60 7.78
CA LEU A 277 14.12 -9.32 8.39
C LEU A 277 13.17 -8.50 7.52
N LYS A 278 13.35 -8.53 6.18
CA LYS A 278 12.48 -7.84 5.22
C LYS A 278 11.12 -8.49 5.08
N ALA A 279 10.98 -9.77 5.40
CA ALA A 279 9.71 -10.49 5.42
C ALA A 279 8.90 -10.21 6.70
N VAL A 280 9.56 -10.18 7.85
CA VAL A 280 8.90 -10.07 9.16
C VAL A 280 8.06 -8.81 9.28
N TYR A 281 8.57 -7.66 8.84
CA TYR A 281 7.84 -6.39 8.93
C TYR A 281 6.49 -6.44 8.17
N PRO A 282 6.44 -6.67 6.85
CA PRO A 282 5.18 -6.69 6.11
C PRO A 282 4.28 -7.88 6.45
N ALA A 283 4.83 -9.03 6.85
CA ALA A 283 4.03 -10.17 7.30
C ALA A 283 3.33 -9.87 8.64
N THR A 284 4.06 -9.31 9.61
CA THR A 284 3.47 -8.89 10.90
C THR A 284 2.39 -7.84 10.66
N TRP A 285 2.67 -6.85 9.83
CA TRP A 285 1.68 -5.85 9.44
C TRP A 285 0.43 -6.50 8.82
N GLY A 286 0.61 -7.33 7.78
CA GLY A 286 -0.52 -8.00 7.09
C GLY A 286 -1.36 -8.84 8.05
N ILE A 287 -0.73 -9.69 8.86
CA ILE A 287 -1.44 -10.62 9.76
C ILE A 287 -2.20 -9.85 10.86
N LEU A 288 -1.55 -8.91 11.53
CA LEU A 288 -2.13 -8.25 12.70
C LEU A 288 -3.23 -7.26 12.36
N GLN A 289 -3.28 -6.72 11.13
CA GLN A 289 -4.35 -5.78 10.80
C GLN A 289 -5.75 -6.41 10.71
N ILE A 290 -5.86 -7.74 10.63
CA ILE A 290 -7.14 -8.46 10.76
C ILE A 290 -7.75 -8.19 12.15
N ALA A 291 -6.91 -8.14 13.19
CA ALA A 291 -7.34 -7.89 14.56
C ALA A 291 -7.43 -6.38 14.89
N THR A 292 -6.51 -5.57 14.37
CA THR A 292 -6.42 -4.15 14.72
C THR A 292 -7.52 -3.29 14.09
N GLY A 293 -8.11 -3.71 12.97
CA GLY A 293 -9.29 -3.07 12.39
C GLY A 293 -10.46 -3.02 13.38
N PRO A 294 -11.00 -4.18 13.82
CA PRO A 294 -12.05 -4.24 14.85
C PRO A 294 -11.65 -3.60 16.19
N LEU A 295 -10.37 -3.68 16.57
CA LEU A 295 -9.86 -3.06 17.79
C LEU A 295 -9.99 -1.54 17.73
N SER A 296 -9.75 -0.93 16.54
CA SER A 296 -9.89 0.51 16.35
C SER A 296 -11.34 1.00 16.49
N ASP A 297 -12.32 0.14 16.25
CA ASP A 297 -13.74 0.44 16.47
C ASP A 297 -14.07 0.51 17.97
N ARG A 298 -13.37 -0.30 18.81
CA ARG A 298 -13.62 -0.40 20.26
C ARG A 298 -12.83 0.63 21.06
N TRP A 299 -11.55 0.81 20.75
CA TRP A 299 -10.63 1.67 21.52
C TRP A 299 -10.53 3.09 20.96
N GLY A 300 -11.18 3.35 19.81
CA GLY A 300 -11.15 4.64 19.13
C GLY A 300 -9.95 4.80 18.20
N ARG A 301 -10.16 5.49 17.09
CA ARG A 301 -9.15 5.67 16.02
C ARG A 301 -7.89 6.37 16.54
N LYS A 302 -8.05 7.47 17.26
CA LYS A 302 -6.96 8.30 17.77
C LYS A 302 -5.95 7.50 18.60
N GLY A 303 -6.42 6.72 19.57
CA GLY A 303 -5.58 5.96 20.50
C GLY A 303 -4.69 4.96 19.76
N LEU A 304 -5.26 4.18 18.84
CA LEU A 304 -4.49 3.21 18.05
C LEU A 304 -3.47 3.87 17.13
N ILE A 305 -3.82 4.99 16.49
CA ILE A 305 -2.88 5.72 15.62
C ILE A 305 -1.69 6.22 16.45
N VAL A 306 -1.94 6.88 17.59
CA VAL A 306 -0.88 7.42 18.44
C VAL A 306 0.05 6.34 18.95
N VAL A 307 -0.51 5.30 19.59
CA VAL A 307 0.27 4.19 20.16
C VAL A 307 1.01 3.43 19.05
N GLY A 308 0.35 3.19 17.92
CA GLY A 308 0.97 2.52 16.79
C GLY A 308 2.15 3.31 16.20
N MET A 309 2.06 4.64 16.06
CA MET A 309 3.17 5.50 15.62
C MET A 309 4.34 5.47 16.62
N TRP A 310 4.07 5.48 17.92
CA TRP A 310 5.12 5.40 18.94
C TRP A 310 5.79 4.01 18.97
N ILE A 311 5.04 2.92 18.75
CA ILE A 311 5.60 1.57 18.61
C ILE A 311 6.48 1.48 17.36
N GLN A 312 6.06 2.05 16.21
CA GLN A 312 6.91 2.11 15.02
C GLN A 312 8.21 2.87 15.31
N SER A 313 8.12 4.02 15.96
CA SER A 313 9.28 4.82 16.36
C SER A 313 10.23 4.01 17.24
N ALA A 314 9.71 3.32 18.26
CA ALA A 314 10.52 2.43 19.12
C ALA A 314 11.23 1.33 18.32
N GLY A 315 10.53 0.71 17.35
CA GLY A 315 11.12 -0.29 16.45
C GLY A 315 12.25 0.27 15.60
N LEU A 316 12.13 1.51 15.11
CA LEU A 316 13.19 2.19 14.38
C LEU A 316 14.38 2.54 15.26
N PHE A 317 14.17 3.01 16.49
CA PHE A 317 15.26 3.27 17.43
C PHE A 317 16.00 1.99 17.85
N VAL A 318 15.28 0.89 18.12
CA VAL A 318 15.88 -0.42 18.39
C VAL A 318 16.74 -0.85 17.20
N THR A 319 16.25 -0.71 15.97
CA THR A 319 17.03 -1.07 14.78
C THR A 319 18.28 -0.21 14.62
N ALA A 320 18.18 1.11 14.82
CA ALA A 320 19.30 2.03 14.66
C ALA A 320 20.39 1.85 15.73
N ALA A 321 19.97 1.54 16.98
CA ALA A 321 20.87 1.48 18.14
C ALA A 321 21.57 0.14 18.32
N THR A 322 21.11 -0.93 17.63
CA THR A 322 21.62 -2.29 17.86
C THR A 322 22.37 -2.82 16.63
N ARG A 323 23.17 -3.89 16.87
CA ARG A 323 24.00 -4.52 15.82
C ARG A 323 23.83 -6.04 15.78
N GLN A 324 22.75 -6.57 16.36
CA GLN A 324 22.47 -7.99 16.48
C GLN A 324 21.18 -8.33 15.74
N PHE A 325 21.16 -9.49 15.12
CA PHE A 325 20.03 -9.97 14.33
C PHE A 325 18.72 -10.05 15.14
N GLU A 326 18.81 -10.51 16.38
CA GLU A 326 17.66 -10.70 17.28
C GLU A 326 16.95 -9.36 17.59
N TRP A 327 17.72 -8.29 17.82
CA TRP A 327 17.19 -6.97 18.06
C TRP A 327 16.61 -6.33 16.79
N TRP A 328 17.21 -6.57 15.64
CA TRP A 328 16.64 -6.15 14.36
C TRP A 328 15.34 -6.90 14.04
N LEU A 329 15.22 -8.18 14.47
CA LEU A 329 13.98 -8.93 14.39
C LEU A 329 12.89 -8.29 15.28
N VAL A 330 13.25 -7.94 16.54
CA VAL A 330 12.34 -7.20 17.44
C VAL A 330 11.95 -5.85 16.83
N GLY A 331 12.90 -5.09 16.27
CA GLY A 331 12.61 -3.84 15.57
C GLY A 331 11.63 -4.00 14.42
N SER A 332 11.80 -5.04 13.60
CA SER A 332 10.92 -5.37 12.48
C SER A 332 9.52 -5.78 12.94
N LEU A 333 9.41 -6.54 14.04
CA LEU A 333 8.13 -6.91 14.66
C LEU A 333 7.40 -5.67 15.21
N LEU A 334 8.09 -4.79 15.93
CA LEU A 334 7.51 -3.55 16.45
C LEU A 334 7.05 -2.63 15.30
N LEU A 335 7.86 -2.49 14.26
CA LEU A 335 7.48 -1.70 13.08
C LEU A 335 6.21 -2.27 12.41
N GLY A 336 6.13 -3.61 12.27
CA GLY A 336 4.95 -4.28 11.71
C GLY A 336 3.71 -4.16 12.59
N LEU A 337 3.84 -4.35 13.90
CA LEU A 337 2.75 -4.18 14.87
C LEU A 337 2.21 -2.75 14.86
N GLY A 338 3.10 -1.76 14.96
CA GLY A 338 2.69 -0.36 14.93
C GLY A 338 2.00 0.02 13.63
N THR A 339 2.52 -0.44 12.48
CA THR A 339 1.89 -0.21 11.17
C THR A 339 0.51 -0.87 11.07
N ALA A 340 0.35 -2.09 11.59
CA ALA A 340 -0.94 -2.78 11.64
C ALA A 340 -2.00 -2.01 12.46
N MET A 341 -1.58 -1.33 13.54
CA MET A 341 -2.47 -0.49 14.35
C MET A 341 -2.84 0.82 13.63
N VAL A 342 -1.89 1.42 12.94
CA VAL A 342 -2.02 2.74 12.30
C VAL A 342 -2.83 2.67 11.00
N TYR A 343 -2.47 1.76 10.11
CA TYR A 343 -2.94 1.77 8.72
C TYR A 343 -4.47 1.68 8.58
N PRO A 344 -5.17 0.66 9.14
CA PRO A 344 -6.63 0.59 9.03
C PRO A 344 -7.32 1.71 9.81
N SER A 345 -6.73 2.15 10.93
CA SER A 345 -7.28 3.23 11.76
C SER A 345 -7.27 4.57 11.05
N LEU A 346 -6.25 4.87 10.23
CA LEU A 346 -6.18 6.09 9.43
C LEU A 346 -7.26 6.13 8.34
N ILE A 347 -7.45 5.02 7.62
CA ILE A 347 -8.50 4.92 6.58
C ILE A 347 -9.88 5.13 7.22
N ALA A 348 -10.11 4.51 8.39
CA ALA A 348 -11.34 4.66 9.14
C ALA A 348 -11.52 6.10 9.64
N ALA A 349 -10.46 6.74 10.19
CA ALA A 349 -10.52 8.12 10.67
C ALA A 349 -10.88 9.12 9.53
N VAL A 350 -10.28 8.95 8.35
CA VAL A 350 -10.63 9.75 7.17
C VAL A 350 -12.09 9.51 6.75
N SER A 351 -12.53 8.26 6.77
CA SER A 351 -13.91 7.91 6.43
C SER A 351 -14.93 8.48 7.43
N ASP A 352 -14.59 8.47 8.72
CA ASP A 352 -15.45 9.00 9.81
C ASP A 352 -15.52 10.53 9.81
N ALA A 353 -14.45 11.22 9.37
CA ALA A 353 -14.38 12.68 9.26
C ALA A 353 -14.95 13.23 7.95
N SER A 354 -15.24 12.38 6.97
CA SER A 354 -15.70 12.78 5.64
C SER A 354 -17.19 12.53 5.47
N ASP A 355 -17.91 13.49 4.85
CA ASP A 355 -19.28 13.27 4.44
C ASP A 355 -19.36 12.16 3.37
N PRO A 356 -20.38 11.28 3.42
CA PRO A 356 -20.54 10.18 2.46
C PRO A 356 -20.43 10.58 0.98
N THR A 357 -20.83 11.80 0.66
CA THR A 357 -20.95 12.31 -0.71
C THR A 357 -19.60 12.67 -1.36
N TRP A 358 -18.58 13.02 -0.54
CA TRP A 358 -17.22 13.30 -1.01
C TRP A 358 -16.15 12.44 -0.33
N ARG A 359 -16.55 11.44 0.48
CA ARG A 359 -15.63 10.53 1.21
C ARG A 359 -14.62 9.85 0.29
N ALA A 360 -15.08 9.35 -0.88
CA ALA A 360 -14.18 8.69 -1.84
C ALA A 360 -13.07 9.62 -2.32
N ARG A 361 -13.39 10.90 -2.55
CA ARG A 361 -12.42 11.93 -2.96
C ARG A 361 -11.46 12.27 -1.82
N SER A 362 -11.93 12.36 -0.59
CA SER A 362 -11.08 12.57 0.58
C SER A 362 -10.10 11.40 0.80
N LEU A 363 -10.59 10.16 0.66
CA LEU A 363 -9.73 8.98 0.70
C LEU A 363 -8.69 8.96 -0.42
N SER A 364 -9.00 9.46 -1.62
CA SER A 364 -8.01 9.55 -2.70
C SER A 364 -6.93 10.59 -2.40
N VAL A 365 -7.28 11.73 -1.79
CA VAL A 365 -6.31 12.74 -1.32
C VAL A 365 -5.43 12.19 -0.20
N TYR A 366 -6.03 11.50 0.79
CA TYR A 366 -5.28 10.81 1.84
C TYR A 366 -4.29 9.79 1.25
N ARG A 367 -4.73 8.96 0.29
CA ARG A 367 -3.87 7.97 -0.38
C ARG A 367 -2.73 8.63 -1.16
N PHE A 368 -2.99 9.77 -1.79
CA PHE A 368 -1.94 10.54 -2.45
C PHE A 368 -0.83 10.93 -1.46
N TRP A 369 -1.17 11.54 -0.33
CA TRP A 369 -0.19 11.90 0.70
C TRP A 369 0.53 10.68 1.27
N ARG A 370 -0.22 9.64 1.59
CA ARG A 370 0.33 8.39 2.09
C ARG A 370 1.36 7.80 1.12
N ASP A 371 1.02 7.67 -0.16
CA ASP A 371 1.89 7.01 -1.12
C ASP A 371 3.08 7.90 -1.53
N LEU A 372 2.94 9.23 -1.46
CA LEU A 372 4.06 10.16 -1.58
C LEU A 372 5.08 9.98 -0.43
N GLY A 373 4.65 9.46 0.71
CA GLY A 373 5.51 9.08 1.83
C GLY A 373 6.63 8.12 1.43
N TYR A 374 6.40 7.18 0.49
CA TYR A 374 7.47 6.32 -0.05
C TYR A 374 8.61 7.13 -0.65
N ALA A 375 8.27 8.09 -1.51
CA ALA A 375 9.27 8.92 -2.19
C ALA A 375 10.01 9.83 -1.21
N ILE A 376 9.26 10.52 -0.34
CA ILE A 376 9.84 11.44 0.67
C ILE A 376 10.71 10.65 1.65
N GLY A 377 10.25 9.48 2.10
CA GLY A 377 10.97 8.64 3.05
C GLY A 377 12.28 8.09 2.48
N ALA A 378 12.25 7.57 1.26
CA ALA A 378 13.44 7.07 0.60
C ALA A 378 14.44 8.21 0.34
N LEU A 379 13.98 9.34 -0.22
CA LEU A 379 14.85 10.46 -0.54
C LEU A 379 15.47 11.08 0.70
N SER A 380 14.67 11.43 1.71
CA SER A 380 15.18 12.04 2.94
C SER A 380 16.13 11.10 3.68
N ALA A 381 15.77 9.81 3.80
CA ALA A 381 16.64 8.83 4.43
C ALA A 381 17.94 8.62 3.65
N GLY A 382 17.91 8.62 2.30
CA GLY A 382 19.09 8.53 1.46
C GLY A 382 20.04 9.73 1.68
N ILE A 383 19.51 10.95 1.65
CA ILE A 383 20.30 12.18 1.88
C ILE A 383 20.92 12.16 3.29
N ILE A 384 20.13 11.84 4.32
CA ILE A 384 20.62 11.77 5.68
C ILE A 384 21.69 10.68 5.82
N ALA A 385 21.51 9.54 5.17
CA ALA A 385 22.47 8.44 5.20
C ALA A 385 23.80 8.81 4.54
N ASP A 386 23.77 9.54 3.42
CA ASP A 386 24.99 10.01 2.73
C ASP A 386 25.74 11.08 3.55
N LEU A 387 25.02 11.94 4.31
CA LEU A 387 25.61 13.01 5.11
C LEU A 387 26.08 12.56 6.49
N PHE A 388 25.31 11.73 7.18
CA PHE A 388 25.49 11.41 8.58
C PHE A 388 25.62 9.90 8.85
N GLY A 389 25.42 9.06 7.84
CA GLY A 389 25.42 7.60 7.95
C GLY A 389 24.02 7.00 8.15
N ILE A 390 23.90 5.71 7.82
CA ILE A 390 22.61 4.99 7.73
C ILE A 390 21.90 4.92 9.09
N ALA A 391 22.63 4.71 10.19
CA ALA A 391 22.03 4.64 11.52
C ALA A 391 21.33 5.96 11.91
N TRP A 392 21.91 7.10 11.57
CA TRP A 392 21.30 8.41 11.77
C TRP A 392 20.03 8.60 10.91
N ALA A 393 20.04 8.12 9.67
CA ALA A 393 18.86 8.16 8.83
C ALA A 393 17.68 7.43 9.48
N ILE A 394 17.91 6.20 9.98
CA ILE A 394 16.89 5.41 10.67
C ILE A 394 16.43 6.12 11.95
N GLY A 395 17.35 6.66 12.76
CA GLY A 395 17.04 7.35 14.02
C GLY A 395 16.23 8.64 13.82
N ILE A 396 16.59 9.49 12.84
CA ILE A 396 15.86 10.72 12.52
C ILE A 396 14.45 10.41 12.02
N ILE A 397 14.30 9.40 11.15
CA ILE A 397 12.97 8.94 10.72
C ILE A 397 12.17 8.40 11.90
N GLY A 398 12.82 7.70 12.84
CA GLY A 398 12.19 7.28 14.11
C GLY A 398 11.68 8.47 14.93
N ALA A 399 12.45 9.54 15.05
CA ALA A 399 12.06 10.76 15.75
C ALA A 399 10.88 11.48 15.04
N LEU A 400 10.90 11.57 13.71
CA LEU A 400 9.80 12.11 12.92
C LEU A 400 8.52 11.28 13.11
N THR A 401 8.63 9.96 13.21
CA THR A 401 7.51 9.06 13.46
C THR A 401 6.91 9.28 14.85
N PHE A 402 7.75 9.44 15.88
CA PHE A 402 7.30 9.80 17.22
C PHE A 402 6.58 11.15 17.24
N LEU A 403 7.17 12.16 16.59
CA LEU A 403 6.58 13.49 16.48
C LEU A 403 5.22 13.44 15.74
N SER A 404 5.11 12.68 14.66
CA SER A 404 3.85 12.50 13.94
C SER A 404 2.76 11.90 14.82
N GLY A 405 3.07 10.86 15.62
CA GLY A 405 2.14 10.32 16.62
C GLY A 405 1.71 11.36 17.66
N THR A 406 2.66 12.19 18.11
CA THR A 406 2.40 13.29 19.05
C THR A 406 1.50 14.39 18.43
N ILE A 407 1.70 14.72 17.16
CA ILE A 407 0.80 15.63 16.42
C ILE A 407 -0.62 15.05 16.36
N VAL A 408 -0.77 13.75 16.08
CA VAL A 408 -2.10 13.10 16.13
C VAL A 408 -2.71 13.22 17.53
N ALA A 409 -1.91 12.99 18.59
CA ALA A 409 -2.37 13.11 19.97
C ALA A 409 -2.88 14.52 20.32
N ALA A 410 -2.22 15.55 19.80
CA ALA A 410 -2.57 16.95 20.06
C ALA A 410 -3.72 17.47 19.18
N VAL A 411 -3.73 17.13 17.90
CA VAL A 411 -4.57 17.76 16.88
C VAL A 411 -5.87 16.99 16.62
N MET A 412 -5.81 15.65 16.58
CA MET A 412 -6.98 14.81 16.29
C MET A 412 -7.95 14.84 17.48
N THR A 413 -9.22 15.13 17.21
CA THR A 413 -10.26 15.04 18.23
C THR A 413 -10.72 13.59 18.39
N SER A 414 -10.75 13.09 19.63
CA SER A 414 -11.46 11.85 19.92
C SER A 414 -12.96 12.13 19.82
N ARG A 415 -13.66 11.48 18.90
CA ARG A 415 -15.11 11.34 19.07
C ARG A 415 -15.30 10.47 20.31
N SER A 416 -15.57 11.09 21.46
CA SER A 416 -16.09 10.37 22.62
C SER A 416 -17.37 9.69 22.19
N GLY A 417 -17.44 8.40 22.48
CA GLY A 417 -18.45 7.46 22.04
C GLY A 417 -19.88 7.95 22.01
N ARG A 418 -20.64 7.30 21.10
CA ARG A 418 -22.08 7.04 21.13
C ARG A 418 -22.82 7.89 22.17
N GLU A 419 -23.45 8.97 21.73
CA GLU A 419 -24.73 9.30 22.33
C GLU A 419 -25.67 8.11 22.12
N PRO A 420 -26.42 7.74 23.14
CA PRO A 420 -27.25 6.54 23.17
C PRO A 420 -28.33 6.51 22.09
#